data_ec6f7e6f44d613d15e4ec59b157a0035
#
_entry.id   ec6f7e6f44d613d15e4ec59b157a0035
#
_cell.length_a   1.000
_cell.length_b   1.000
_cell.length_c   1.000
_cell.angle_alpha   90.00
_cell.angle_beta   90.00
_cell.angle_gamma   90.00
#
_symmetry.space_group_name_H-M   'P 1'
#
loop_
_entity.id
_entity.type
_entity.pdbx_description
1 polymer ?
#
loop_
_entity_poly.entity_id
_entity_poly.type
_entity_poly.pdbx_seq_one_letter_code
_entity_poly.pdbx_strand_id
1 'polypeptide(L)'
;ILVSLNEGQKIIIDTGPHYRTSDQSWASQKLLPWLNHKNIKEIDWLILTHLDSDHSGGFPDIVSSLKVKNIAVTDETMSDERWSELEKSVLLNKATIHCIEDTISYRIGEAKLKFLHPAKYYYPATSNSSSLIVRLDYQGKRYLFTGDADINAEYYMLEHYPEELKADYLKAAHHGSKSSSCREFIRAVLPEEVWISVSRRNQWNFPHPEPMHNFQLYAQRILSTADGTIYHPFTQKD
;
A
#
# COMPACT_ATOMS: atom_id res chain seq x y z
N ILE A 1 -4.35 -3.94 -2.19
CA ILE A 1 -3.74 -5.14 -1.59
C ILE A 1 -4.60 -5.61 -0.43
N LEU A 2 -4.83 -6.91 -0.28
CA LEU A 2 -5.49 -7.49 0.89
C LEU A 2 -4.51 -8.38 1.65
N VAL A 3 -4.33 -8.11 2.93
CA VAL A 3 -3.60 -8.97 3.88
C VAL A 3 -4.61 -9.64 4.80
N SER A 4 -4.53 -10.95 4.92
CA SER A 4 -5.38 -11.74 5.81
C SER A 4 -4.49 -12.53 6.77
N LEU A 5 -4.43 -12.10 8.03
CA LEU A 5 -3.65 -12.78 9.05
C LEU A 5 -4.32 -14.10 9.46
N ASN A 6 -3.53 -15.05 9.94
CA ASN A 6 -4.04 -16.38 10.31
C ASN A 6 -5.05 -16.33 11.46
N GLU A 7 -4.93 -15.34 12.36
CA GLU A 7 -5.86 -15.12 13.48
C GLU A 7 -7.17 -14.44 13.07
N GLY A 8 -7.33 -14.15 11.78
CA GLY A 8 -8.59 -13.63 11.20
C GLY A 8 -8.59 -12.15 10.85
N GLN A 9 -7.62 -11.33 11.33
CA GLN A 9 -7.59 -9.90 11.03
C GLN A 9 -7.33 -9.63 9.55
N LYS A 10 -7.89 -8.53 9.07
CA LYS A 10 -7.85 -8.11 7.66
C LYS A 10 -7.32 -6.68 7.53
N ILE A 11 -6.35 -6.50 6.64
CA ILE A 11 -5.80 -5.19 6.29
C ILE A 11 -5.99 -5.01 4.79
N ILE A 12 -6.56 -3.89 4.38
CA ILE A 12 -6.59 -3.45 2.98
C ILE A 12 -5.63 -2.28 2.83
N ILE A 13 -4.72 -2.35 1.86
CA ILE A 13 -3.85 -1.24 1.47
C ILE A 13 -4.25 -0.83 0.07
N ASP A 14 -4.74 0.38 -0.06
CA ASP A 14 -5.34 0.99 -1.24
C ASP A 14 -6.55 0.21 -1.80
N THR A 15 -7.38 0.89 -2.55
CA THR A 15 -8.69 0.39 -2.96
C THR A 15 -8.82 0.20 -4.47
N GLY A 16 -7.79 0.60 -5.22
CA GLY A 16 -7.79 0.53 -6.67
C GLY A 16 -8.56 1.68 -7.34
N PRO A 17 -8.56 1.72 -8.69
CA PRO A 17 -9.07 2.85 -9.44
C PRO A 17 -10.60 2.92 -9.47
N HIS A 18 -11.08 4.16 -9.65
CA HIS A 18 -12.41 4.42 -10.18
C HIS A 18 -12.34 4.48 -11.71
N TYR A 19 -13.25 3.82 -12.40
CA TYR A 19 -13.24 3.80 -13.87
C TYR A 19 -13.90 5.06 -14.46
N ARG A 20 -13.17 5.80 -15.28
CA ARG A 20 -13.66 7.04 -15.90
C ARG A 20 -14.88 6.85 -16.82
N THR A 21 -15.09 5.65 -17.32
CA THR A 21 -16.15 5.33 -18.31
C THR A 21 -17.40 4.71 -17.67
N SER A 22 -17.39 4.48 -16.39
CA SER A 22 -18.51 3.92 -15.64
C SER A 22 -18.54 4.49 -14.23
N ASP A 23 -19.71 4.54 -13.62
CA ASP A 23 -19.88 4.95 -12.21
C ASP A 23 -19.51 3.81 -11.24
N GLN A 24 -18.41 3.11 -11.53
CA GLN A 24 -17.96 1.93 -10.81
C GLN A 24 -16.45 1.99 -10.57
N SER A 25 -16.04 1.46 -9.42
CA SER A 25 -14.64 1.28 -9.09
C SER A 25 -14.17 -0.17 -9.32
N TRP A 26 -12.85 -0.37 -9.33
CA TRP A 26 -12.27 -1.70 -9.29
C TRP A 26 -12.69 -2.44 -8.01
N ALA A 27 -12.81 -1.72 -6.89
CA ALA A 27 -13.25 -2.30 -5.64
C ALA A 27 -14.67 -2.86 -5.74
N SER A 28 -15.62 -2.10 -6.29
CA SER A 28 -17.01 -2.56 -6.44
C SER A 28 -17.15 -3.74 -7.41
N GLN A 29 -16.34 -3.78 -8.47
CA GLN A 29 -16.42 -4.84 -9.48
C GLN A 29 -15.66 -6.12 -9.12
N LYS A 30 -14.58 -6.03 -8.37
CA LYS A 30 -13.65 -7.15 -8.14
C LYS A 30 -13.47 -7.48 -6.65
N LEU A 31 -13.08 -6.50 -5.85
CA LEU A 31 -12.70 -6.75 -4.46
C LEU A 31 -13.91 -7.08 -3.58
N LEU A 32 -14.96 -6.27 -3.63
CA LEU A 32 -16.15 -6.46 -2.80
C LEU A 32 -16.90 -7.78 -3.12
N PRO A 33 -17.13 -8.18 -4.39
CA PRO A 33 -17.69 -9.48 -4.71
C PRO A 33 -16.86 -10.63 -4.16
N TRP A 34 -15.52 -10.53 -4.25
CA TRP A 34 -14.62 -11.54 -3.72
C TRP A 34 -14.68 -11.60 -2.19
N LEU A 35 -14.63 -10.45 -1.49
CA LEU A 35 -14.75 -10.37 -0.03
C LEU A 35 -16.09 -10.94 0.45
N ASN A 36 -17.17 -10.61 -0.25
CA ASN A 36 -18.50 -11.16 0.04
C ASN A 36 -18.55 -12.68 -0.15
N HIS A 37 -17.96 -13.20 -1.23
CA HIS A 37 -17.85 -14.65 -1.45
C HIS A 37 -17.08 -15.34 -0.32
N LYS A 38 -16.06 -14.70 0.24
CA LYS A 38 -15.28 -15.17 1.39
C LYS A 38 -15.96 -14.88 2.74
N ASN A 39 -17.19 -14.33 2.74
CA ASN A 39 -17.91 -13.90 3.93
C ASN A 39 -17.15 -12.90 4.83
N ILE A 40 -16.31 -12.06 4.23
CA ILE A 40 -15.58 -11.00 4.91
C ILE A 40 -16.46 -9.75 4.95
N LYS A 41 -16.90 -9.36 6.13
CA LYS A 41 -17.80 -8.23 6.38
C LYS A 41 -17.13 -7.09 7.14
N GLU A 42 -15.95 -7.35 7.71
CA GLU A 42 -15.23 -6.42 8.56
C GLU A 42 -13.75 -6.38 8.16
N ILE A 43 -13.18 -5.18 8.20
CA ILE A 43 -11.77 -4.90 7.94
C ILE A 43 -11.18 -4.22 9.18
N ASP A 44 -10.06 -4.72 9.68
CA ASP A 44 -9.40 -4.16 10.86
C ASP A 44 -8.67 -2.87 10.53
N TRP A 45 -8.02 -2.81 9.37
CA TRP A 45 -7.33 -1.63 8.87
C TRP A 45 -7.57 -1.42 7.37
N LEU A 46 -7.95 -0.20 7.02
CA LEU A 46 -7.92 0.33 5.67
C LEU A 46 -6.84 1.41 5.61
N ILE A 47 -5.79 1.16 4.86
CA ILE A 47 -4.65 2.07 4.70
C ILE A 47 -4.77 2.70 3.32
N LEU A 48 -4.92 4.01 3.28
CA LEU A 48 -4.91 4.78 2.05
C LEU A 48 -3.55 5.47 1.93
N THR A 49 -2.72 5.00 1.01
CA THR A 49 -1.34 5.49 0.91
C THR A 49 -1.28 6.93 0.46
N HIS A 50 -2.13 7.33 -0.49
CA HIS A 50 -2.31 8.69 -1.00
C HIS A 50 -3.62 8.78 -1.82
N LEU A 51 -3.96 9.97 -2.33
CA LEU A 51 -5.27 10.24 -2.95
C LEU A 51 -5.33 10.06 -4.46
N ASP A 52 -4.30 9.59 -5.14
CA ASP A 52 -4.40 9.35 -6.57
C ASP A 52 -5.47 8.29 -6.87
N SER A 53 -6.17 8.50 -8.00
CA SER A 53 -7.42 7.78 -8.28
C SER A 53 -7.28 6.26 -8.39
N ASP A 54 -6.10 5.78 -8.74
CA ASP A 54 -5.79 4.35 -8.83
C ASP A 54 -5.48 3.71 -7.46
N HIS A 55 -5.38 4.51 -6.41
CA HIS A 55 -5.24 4.09 -5.02
C HIS A 55 -6.52 4.33 -4.21
N SER A 56 -7.14 5.50 -4.36
CA SER A 56 -8.29 5.94 -3.57
C SER A 56 -9.65 5.68 -4.22
N GLY A 57 -9.69 5.38 -5.51
CA GLY A 57 -10.93 5.38 -6.30
C GLY A 57 -12.03 4.41 -5.83
N GLY A 58 -11.66 3.33 -5.15
CA GLY A 58 -12.62 2.39 -4.56
C GLY A 58 -12.92 2.64 -3.08
N PHE A 59 -12.35 3.69 -2.47
CA PHE A 59 -12.49 3.96 -1.04
C PHE A 59 -13.95 4.13 -0.59
N PRO A 60 -14.78 4.95 -1.27
CA PRO A 60 -16.18 5.10 -0.89
C PRO A 60 -16.96 3.77 -0.93
N ASP A 61 -16.69 2.92 -1.92
CA ASP A 61 -17.36 1.63 -2.06
C ASP A 61 -17.00 0.68 -0.91
N ILE A 62 -15.72 0.64 -0.51
CA ILE A 62 -15.25 -0.17 0.61
C ILE A 62 -15.90 0.29 1.92
N VAL A 63 -15.83 1.59 2.21
CA VAL A 63 -16.30 2.15 3.48
C VAL A 63 -17.83 2.10 3.59
N SER A 64 -18.57 2.17 2.48
CA SER A 64 -20.03 2.01 2.49
C SER A 64 -20.50 0.55 2.59
N SER A 65 -19.68 -0.40 2.13
CA SER A 65 -20.07 -1.83 2.02
C SER A 65 -19.57 -2.69 3.18
N LEU A 66 -18.49 -2.31 3.84
CA LEU A 66 -17.85 -3.08 4.91
C LEU A 66 -17.76 -2.26 6.18
N LYS A 67 -17.76 -2.93 7.32
CA LYS A 67 -17.38 -2.32 8.58
C LYS A 67 -15.85 -2.18 8.60
N VAL A 68 -15.35 -0.96 8.72
CA VAL A 68 -13.92 -0.66 8.85
C VAL A 68 -13.66 -0.16 10.27
N LYS A 69 -12.69 -0.76 10.98
CA LYS A 69 -12.38 -0.35 12.36
C LYS A 69 -11.44 0.86 12.38
N ASN A 70 -10.36 0.80 11.59
CA ASN A 70 -9.32 1.80 11.58
C ASN A 70 -8.99 2.19 10.14
N ILE A 71 -8.81 3.50 9.91
CA ILE A 71 -8.38 4.05 8.63
C ILE A 71 -7.10 4.83 8.89
N ALA A 72 -6.03 4.54 8.15
CA ALA A 72 -4.79 5.30 8.20
C ALA A 72 -4.64 6.14 6.93
N VAL A 73 -4.33 7.41 7.11
CA VAL A 73 -4.08 8.41 6.07
C VAL A 73 -2.95 9.34 6.51
N THR A 74 -2.38 10.10 5.59
CA THR A 74 -1.40 11.15 5.89
C THR A 74 -2.10 12.48 6.23
N ASP A 75 -1.39 13.38 6.89
CA ASP A 75 -1.85 14.78 7.10
C ASP A 75 -2.11 15.48 5.76
N GLU A 76 -1.25 15.26 4.77
CA GLU A 76 -1.46 15.80 3.42
C GLU A 76 -2.76 15.29 2.79
N THR A 77 -3.07 13.99 2.95
CA THR A 77 -4.36 13.43 2.52
C THR A 77 -5.53 14.14 3.20
N MET A 78 -5.46 14.38 4.51
CA MET A 78 -6.54 15.07 5.26
C MET A 78 -6.66 16.54 4.90
N SER A 79 -5.59 17.17 4.46
CA SER A 79 -5.55 18.57 4.02
C SER A 79 -6.02 18.77 2.59
N ASP A 80 -6.14 17.71 1.78
CA ASP A 80 -6.61 17.77 0.39
C ASP A 80 -8.13 17.96 0.33
N GLU A 81 -8.61 18.83 -0.56
CA GLU A 81 -10.04 19.10 -0.72
C GLU A 81 -10.87 17.85 -1.03
N ARG A 82 -10.29 16.87 -1.74
CA ARG A 82 -10.92 15.58 -2.08
C ARG A 82 -11.23 14.75 -0.83
N TRP A 83 -10.49 14.92 0.26
CA TRP A 83 -10.72 14.20 1.51
C TRP A 83 -12.08 14.53 2.13
N SER A 84 -12.53 15.77 2.02
CA SER A 84 -13.83 16.20 2.58
C SER A 84 -15.02 15.37 2.07
N GLU A 85 -14.96 14.86 0.86
CA GLU A 85 -15.98 13.97 0.28
C GLU A 85 -15.85 12.54 0.82
N LEU A 86 -14.62 12.05 0.94
CA LEU A 86 -14.33 10.71 1.47
C LEU A 86 -14.66 10.60 2.96
N GLU A 87 -14.35 11.64 3.74
CA GLU A 87 -14.59 11.70 5.19
C GLU A 87 -16.07 11.53 5.55
N LYS A 88 -16.99 12.05 4.74
CA LYS A 88 -18.44 11.84 4.95
C LYS A 88 -18.81 10.35 5.00
N SER A 89 -18.21 9.54 4.14
CA SER A 89 -18.41 8.09 4.12
C SER A 89 -17.81 7.44 5.37
N VAL A 90 -16.68 7.94 5.86
CA VAL A 90 -16.02 7.45 7.08
C VAL A 90 -16.87 7.72 8.32
N LEU A 91 -17.45 8.91 8.42
CA LEU A 91 -18.33 9.29 9.55
C LEU A 91 -19.53 8.34 9.65
N LEU A 92 -20.11 7.94 8.54
CA LEU A 92 -21.21 6.96 8.51
C LEU A 92 -20.76 5.56 8.93
N ASN A 93 -19.54 5.19 8.60
CA ASN A 93 -18.96 3.89 8.96
C ASN A 93 -18.54 3.80 10.44
N LYS A 94 -18.30 4.93 11.10
CA LYS A 94 -17.78 5.04 12.48
C LYS A 94 -16.38 4.45 12.66
N ALA A 95 -15.56 4.46 11.61
CA ALA A 95 -14.16 4.05 11.69
C ALA A 95 -13.34 5.08 12.46
N THR A 96 -12.30 4.61 13.15
CA THR A 96 -11.30 5.51 13.76
C THR A 96 -10.31 5.95 12.70
N ILE A 97 -10.16 7.26 12.51
CA ILE A 97 -9.16 7.82 11.60
C ILE A 97 -7.85 8.01 12.36
N HIS A 98 -6.77 7.53 11.79
CA HIS A 98 -5.40 7.72 12.24
C HIS A 98 -4.67 8.60 11.22
N CYS A 99 -4.42 9.86 11.59
CA CYS A 99 -3.52 10.73 10.84
C CYS A 99 -2.08 10.33 11.14
N ILE A 100 -1.36 9.91 10.13
CA ILE A 100 0.04 9.47 10.25
C ILE A 100 0.94 10.64 9.87
N GLU A 101 1.57 11.24 10.86
CA GLU A 101 2.48 12.38 10.73
C GLU A 101 3.94 12.02 11.03
N ASP A 102 4.15 10.83 11.62
CA ASP A 102 5.48 10.36 12.02
C ASP A 102 5.48 8.83 12.11
N THR A 103 6.67 8.27 12.27
CA THR A 103 6.86 6.83 12.48
C THR A 103 6.08 6.35 13.70
N ILE A 104 5.13 5.45 13.47
CA ILE A 104 4.29 4.86 14.53
C ILE A 104 4.05 3.39 14.27
N SER A 105 3.79 2.63 15.32
CA SER A 105 3.53 1.19 15.21
C SER A 105 2.26 0.80 15.96
N TYR A 106 1.53 -0.15 15.36
CA TYR A 106 0.36 -0.79 15.95
C TYR A 106 0.55 -2.30 16.00
N ARG A 107 -0.02 -2.94 17.01
CA ARG A 107 -0.11 -4.40 17.08
C ARG A 107 -1.47 -4.86 16.55
N ILE A 108 -1.47 -5.84 15.67
CA ILE A 108 -2.67 -6.41 15.06
C ILE A 108 -2.54 -7.93 15.19
N GLY A 109 -3.18 -8.53 16.23
CA GLY A 109 -2.91 -9.92 16.58
C GLY A 109 -1.42 -10.13 16.87
N GLU A 110 -0.78 -11.09 16.21
CA GLU A 110 0.65 -11.36 16.30
C GLU A 110 1.49 -10.44 15.40
N ALA A 111 0.86 -9.76 14.45
CA ALA A 111 1.55 -8.88 13.53
C ALA A 111 1.88 -7.52 14.16
N LYS A 112 2.98 -6.91 13.68
CA LYS A 112 3.32 -5.52 13.94
C LYS A 112 3.20 -4.74 12.65
N LEU A 113 2.25 -3.80 12.61
CA LEU A 113 2.09 -2.84 11.53
C LEU A 113 2.86 -1.57 11.89
N LYS A 114 3.81 -1.16 11.07
CA LYS A 114 4.65 0.01 11.29
C LYS A 114 4.53 0.96 10.10
N PHE A 115 4.12 2.19 10.36
CA PHE A 115 4.16 3.29 9.41
C PHE A 115 5.54 3.92 9.50
N LEU A 116 6.28 3.96 8.40
CA LEU A 116 7.66 4.46 8.33
C LEU A 116 7.73 5.85 7.69
N HIS A 117 6.73 6.17 6.86
CA HIS A 117 6.63 7.42 6.10
C HIS A 117 5.16 7.83 5.97
N PRO A 118 4.78 9.11 5.97
CA PRO A 118 5.68 10.25 6.15
C PRO A 118 6.32 10.26 7.53
N ALA A 119 7.46 10.92 7.64
CA ALA A 119 8.16 11.10 8.87
C ALA A 119 8.13 12.57 9.28
N LYS A 120 8.25 12.82 10.58
CA LYS A 120 8.24 14.18 11.13
C LYS A 120 9.27 15.05 10.42
N TYR A 121 8.86 16.26 10.03
CA TYR A 121 9.68 17.22 9.26
C TYR A 121 9.97 16.81 7.80
N TYR A 122 9.36 15.77 7.27
CA TYR A 122 9.37 15.54 5.83
C TYR A 122 8.29 16.40 5.16
N TYR A 123 8.67 17.15 4.15
CA TYR A 123 7.75 18.02 3.38
C TYR A 123 7.62 17.48 1.97
N PRO A 124 6.56 16.74 1.66
CA PRO A 124 6.39 16.13 0.34
C PRO A 124 6.20 17.19 -0.73
N ALA A 125 6.82 16.98 -1.88
CA ALA A 125 6.67 17.87 -3.05
C ALA A 125 5.47 17.47 -3.93
N THR A 126 4.99 16.24 -3.81
CA THR A 126 3.91 15.65 -4.61
C THR A 126 3.07 14.71 -3.78
N SER A 127 1.86 14.36 -4.26
CA SER A 127 1.02 13.32 -3.67
C SER A 127 1.77 11.98 -3.55
N ASN A 128 2.59 11.63 -4.52
CA ASN A 128 3.39 10.41 -4.51
C ASN A 128 4.46 10.44 -3.41
N SER A 129 5.15 11.59 -3.23
CA SER A 129 6.15 11.70 -2.18
C SER A 129 5.56 11.70 -0.76
N SER A 130 4.25 11.93 -0.60
CA SER A 130 3.53 11.79 0.67
C SER A 130 3.02 10.37 0.95
N SER A 131 3.17 9.44 0.02
CA SER A 131 2.65 8.08 0.17
C SER A 131 3.05 7.44 1.49
N LEU A 132 2.10 6.83 2.19
CA LEU A 132 2.41 5.98 3.35
C LEU A 132 3.32 4.82 2.93
N ILE A 133 4.51 4.73 3.57
CA ILE A 133 5.35 3.54 3.51
C ILE A 133 5.06 2.71 4.76
N VAL A 134 4.61 1.49 4.55
CA VAL A 134 4.11 0.62 5.60
C VAL A 134 4.91 -0.67 5.64
N ARG A 135 5.40 -1.05 6.82
CA ARG A 135 6.00 -2.35 7.05
C ARG A 135 5.10 -3.22 7.94
N LEU A 136 4.86 -4.42 7.52
CA LEU A 136 4.20 -5.46 8.29
C LEU A 136 5.24 -6.50 8.69
N ASP A 137 5.46 -6.67 9.98
CA ASP A 137 6.29 -7.76 10.53
C ASP A 137 5.34 -8.85 11.03
N TYR A 138 5.39 -10.02 10.40
CA TYR A 138 4.50 -11.14 10.72
C TYR A 138 5.17 -12.48 10.47
N GLN A 139 5.09 -13.39 11.43
CA GLN A 139 5.68 -14.73 11.36
C GLN A 139 7.17 -14.75 10.98
N GLY A 140 7.93 -13.79 11.51
CA GLY A 140 9.37 -13.67 11.27
C GLY A 140 9.75 -13.15 9.88
N LYS A 141 8.78 -12.73 9.07
CA LYS A 141 8.96 -12.10 7.77
C LYS A 141 8.56 -10.63 7.81
N ARG A 142 9.17 -9.83 6.93
CA ARG A 142 8.93 -8.40 6.77
C ARG A 142 8.39 -8.11 5.39
N TYR A 143 7.28 -7.40 5.34
CA TYR A 143 6.59 -7.01 4.12
C TYR A 143 6.60 -5.49 4.05
N LEU A 144 7.21 -4.91 3.00
CA LEU A 144 7.29 -3.47 2.80
C LEU A 144 6.37 -3.04 1.65
N PHE A 145 5.41 -2.18 1.99
CA PHE A 145 4.46 -1.59 1.05
C PHE A 145 4.78 -0.11 0.92
N THR A 146 5.12 0.34 -0.27
CA THR A 146 5.71 1.66 -0.50
C THR A 146 4.74 2.66 -1.13
N GLY A 147 3.47 2.26 -1.34
CA GLY A 147 2.53 3.10 -2.09
C GLY A 147 3.14 3.50 -3.44
N ASP A 148 3.10 4.77 -3.74
CA ASP A 148 3.73 5.36 -4.91
C ASP A 148 4.88 6.32 -4.53
N ALA A 149 5.51 6.06 -3.37
CA ALA A 149 6.66 6.82 -2.89
C ALA A 149 7.69 7.04 -4.01
N ASP A 150 8.10 8.29 -4.16
CA ASP A 150 9.07 8.67 -5.17
C ASP A 150 10.52 8.57 -4.65
N ILE A 151 11.46 8.87 -5.51
CA ILE A 151 12.89 8.83 -5.23
C ILE A 151 13.28 9.74 -4.05
N ASN A 152 12.58 10.87 -3.82
CA ASN A 152 12.86 11.77 -2.71
C ASN A 152 12.47 11.14 -1.37
N ALA A 153 11.30 10.49 -1.32
CA ALA A 153 10.88 9.72 -0.16
C ALA A 153 11.83 8.54 0.11
N GLU A 154 12.29 7.85 -0.94
CA GLU A 154 13.25 6.75 -0.83
C GLU A 154 14.60 7.22 -0.27
N TYR A 155 15.15 8.35 -0.75
CA TYR A 155 16.39 8.91 -0.20
C TYR A 155 16.23 9.40 1.23
N TYR A 156 15.09 10.00 1.56
CA TYR A 156 14.80 10.38 2.93
C TYR A 156 14.79 9.15 3.87
N MET A 157 14.18 8.07 3.44
CA MET A 157 14.16 6.81 4.19
C MET A 157 15.55 6.18 4.34
N LEU A 158 16.38 6.25 3.29
CA LEU A 158 17.78 5.78 3.33
C LEU A 158 18.63 6.57 4.32
N GLU A 159 18.42 7.87 4.41
CA GLU A 159 19.18 8.74 5.30
C GLU A 159 18.76 8.60 6.77
N HIS A 160 17.44 8.53 7.04
CA HIS A 160 16.92 8.67 8.39
C HIS A 160 16.50 7.33 9.02
N TYR A 161 16.15 6.32 8.22
CA TYR A 161 15.61 5.05 8.70
C TYR A 161 16.19 3.81 8.00
N PRO A 162 17.52 3.75 7.72
CA PRO A 162 18.11 2.67 6.93
C PRO A 162 17.89 1.28 7.54
N GLU A 163 17.88 1.16 8.88
CA GLU A 163 17.68 -0.09 9.60
C GLU A 163 16.26 -0.65 9.48
N GLU A 164 15.30 0.21 9.10
CA GLU A 164 13.90 -0.17 8.97
C GLU A 164 13.55 -0.69 7.57
N LEU A 165 14.44 -0.49 6.58
CA LEU A 165 14.14 -0.78 5.18
C LEU A 165 14.23 -2.25 4.83
N LYS A 166 15.10 -3.02 5.51
CA LYS A 166 15.27 -4.43 5.17
C LYS A 166 13.95 -5.19 5.26
N ALA A 167 13.54 -5.82 4.15
CA ALA A 167 12.29 -6.57 4.06
C ALA A 167 12.44 -7.80 3.16
N ASP A 168 11.73 -8.87 3.47
CA ASP A 168 11.73 -10.09 2.65
C ASP A 168 10.86 -9.90 1.39
N TYR A 169 9.78 -9.14 1.50
CA TYR A 169 8.81 -8.89 0.43
C TYR A 169 8.62 -7.39 0.23
N LEU A 170 8.72 -6.96 -1.02
CA LEU A 170 8.57 -5.55 -1.40
C LEU A 170 7.45 -5.38 -2.43
N LYS A 171 6.42 -4.57 -2.13
CA LYS A 171 5.57 -4.01 -3.19
C LYS A 171 6.36 -2.88 -3.85
N ALA A 172 6.63 -3.01 -5.14
CA ALA A 172 7.34 -1.99 -5.91
C ALA A 172 6.62 -0.64 -5.83
N ALA A 173 7.36 0.42 -5.56
CA ALA A 173 6.84 1.77 -5.52
C ALA A 173 6.37 2.22 -6.91
N HIS A 174 5.28 2.98 -6.95
CA HIS A 174 4.74 3.64 -8.12
C HIS A 174 4.70 2.73 -9.37
N HIS A 175 4.24 1.49 -9.16
CA HIS A 175 4.08 0.47 -10.21
C HIS A 175 5.33 0.16 -11.02
N GLY A 176 6.52 0.50 -10.51
CA GLY A 176 7.79 0.42 -11.22
C GLY A 176 8.04 1.61 -12.14
N SER A 177 7.58 2.80 -11.76
CA SER A 177 7.92 4.07 -12.42
C SER A 177 9.40 4.38 -12.32
N LYS A 178 9.97 5.06 -13.34
CA LYS A 178 11.34 5.59 -13.29
C LYS A 178 11.57 6.65 -12.20
N SER A 179 10.50 7.20 -11.61
CA SER A 179 10.56 8.16 -10.51
C SER A 179 10.68 7.49 -9.14
N SER A 180 10.85 6.17 -9.08
CA SER A 180 10.89 5.37 -7.87
C SER A 180 11.80 4.16 -8.00
N SER A 181 11.98 3.41 -6.91
CA SER A 181 12.74 2.16 -6.88
C SER A 181 14.20 2.36 -7.27
N CYS A 182 14.84 3.42 -6.72
CA CYS A 182 16.24 3.72 -6.97
C CYS A 182 17.13 2.57 -6.48
N ARG A 183 18.31 2.46 -7.08
CA ARG A 183 19.23 1.34 -6.84
C ARG A 183 19.63 1.23 -5.36
N GLU A 184 19.91 2.35 -4.72
CA GLU A 184 20.30 2.43 -3.32
C GLU A 184 19.20 1.91 -2.40
N PHE A 185 17.95 2.29 -2.68
CA PHE A 185 16.79 1.86 -1.92
C PHE A 185 16.57 0.35 -2.06
N ILE A 186 16.53 -0.19 -3.29
CA ILE A 186 16.34 -1.62 -3.50
C ILE A 186 17.47 -2.44 -2.90
N ARG A 187 18.71 -1.94 -2.94
CA ARG A 187 19.87 -2.57 -2.28
C ARG A 187 19.72 -2.58 -0.75
N ALA A 188 19.19 -1.52 -0.15
CA ALA A 188 18.95 -1.45 1.29
C ALA A 188 17.81 -2.37 1.73
N VAL A 189 16.72 -2.45 0.95
CA VAL A 189 15.61 -3.38 1.20
C VAL A 189 16.05 -4.82 1.04
N LEU A 190 16.81 -5.14 0.00
CA LEU A 190 17.33 -6.48 -0.34
C LEU A 190 16.24 -7.56 -0.28
N PRO A 191 15.17 -7.45 -1.07
CA PRO A 191 14.01 -8.32 -0.96
C PRO A 191 14.26 -9.72 -1.53
N GLU A 192 13.65 -10.74 -0.94
CA GLU A 192 13.53 -12.06 -1.56
C GLU A 192 12.61 -11.99 -2.78
N GLU A 193 11.52 -11.25 -2.66
CA GLU A 193 10.52 -11.15 -3.72
C GLU A 193 9.99 -9.71 -3.88
N VAL A 194 9.86 -9.26 -5.13
CA VAL A 194 9.25 -7.97 -5.49
C VAL A 194 7.90 -8.21 -6.16
N TRP A 195 6.87 -7.47 -5.73
CA TRP A 195 5.52 -7.48 -6.29
C TRP A 195 5.25 -6.18 -7.04
N ILE A 196 4.97 -6.28 -8.33
CA ILE A 196 4.64 -5.13 -9.17
C ILE A 196 3.13 -5.15 -9.47
N SER A 197 2.41 -4.17 -8.90
CA SER A 197 0.98 -3.97 -9.16
C SER A 197 0.82 -3.15 -10.44
N VAL A 198 0.54 -3.79 -11.55
CA VAL A 198 0.45 -3.12 -12.86
C VAL A 198 -0.51 -3.85 -13.79
N SER A 199 -1.20 -3.13 -14.66
CA SER A 199 -2.00 -3.71 -15.74
C SER A 199 -1.12 -4.11 -16.92
N ARG A 200 -1.41 -5.25 -17.56
CA ARG A 200 -0.71 -5.71 -18.77
C ARG A 200 -0.72 -4.67 -19.89
N ARG A 201 -1.80 -3.89 -20.00
CA ARG A 201 -1.91 -2.75 -20.93
C ARG A 201 -2.08 -1.50 -20.11
N ASN A 202 -1.01 -0.75 -19.90
CA ASN A 202 -1.03 0.54 -19.23
C ASN A 202 -0.40 1.62 -20.13
N GLN A 203 -0.91 2.83 -20.04
CA GLN A 203 -0.51 3.95 -20.91
C GLN A 203 0.86 4.53 -20.52
N TRP A 204 1.39 4.20 -19.35
CA TRP A 204 2.66 4.72 -18.84
C TRP A 204 3.85 3.84 -19.16
N ASN A 205 3.64 2.68 -19.78
CA ASN A 205 4.66 1.66 -20.05
C ASN A 205 5.35 1.14 -18.78
N PHE A 206 4.63 1.06 -17.67
CA PHE A 206 5.13 0.46 -16.44
C PHE A 206 5.19 -1.07 -16.53
N PRO A 207 6.15 -1.72 -15.83
CA PRO A 207 7.31 -1.12 -15.16
C PRO A 207 8.37 -0.64 -16.16
N HIS A 208 9.05 0.46 -15.82
CA HIS A 208 10.15 0.97 -16.64
C HIS A 208 11.42 0.09 -16.54
N PRO A 209 12.30 0.16 -17.56
CA PRO A 209 13.52 -0.68 -17.58
C PRO A 209 14.45 -0.43 -16.40
N GLU A 210 14.58 0.81 -15.92
CA GLU A 210 15.49 1.16 -14.83
C GLU A 210 15.10 0.50 -13.49
N PRO A 211 13.87 0.66 -12.95
CA PRO A 211 13.43 -0.10 -11.79
C PRO A 211 13.52 -1.61 -11.98
N MET A 212 13.15 -2.12 -13.16
CA MET A 212 13.27 -3.56 -13.45
C MET A 212 14.70 -4.06 -13.35
N HIS A 213 15.68 -3.27 -13.86
CA HIS A 213 17.09 -3.59 -13.71
C HIS A 213 17.51 -3.63 -12.23
N ASN A 214 17.07 -2.65 -11.42
CA ASN A 214 17.37 -2.62 -9.99
C ASN A 214 16.77 -3.83 -9.25
N PHE A 215 15.53 -4.21 -9.57
CA PHE A 215 14.92 -5.43 -9.01
C PHE A 215 15.69 -6.69 -9.39
N GLN A 216 16.11 -6.83 -10.65
CA GLN A 216 16.89 -7.98 -11.13
C GLN A 216 18.26 -8.10 -10.44
N LEU A 217 18.85 -6.98 -10.01
CA LEU A 217 20.14 -7.00 -9.31
C LEU A 217 20.03 -7.46 -7.85
N TYR A 218 18.92 -7.21 -7.18
CA TYR A 218 18.84 -7.35 -5.72
C TYR A 218 17.72 -8.25 -5.22
N ALA A 219 16.75 -8.62 -6.05
CA ALA A 219 15.69 -9.54 -5.69
C ALA A 219 15.91 -10.94 -6.27
N GLN A 220 15.45 -11.97 -5.56
CA GLN A 220 15.51 -13.34 -6.07
C GLN A 220 14.37 -13.63 -7.03
N ARG A 221 13.20 -12.99 -6.83
CA ARG A 221 12.00 -13.20 -7.64
C ARG A 221 11.22 -11.91 -7.85
N ILE A 222 10.66 -11.75 -9.04
CA ILE A 222 9.82 -10.61 -9.40
C ILE A 222 8.50 -11.15 -9.92
N LEU A 223 7.39 -10.73 -9.32
CA LEU A 223 6.03 -11.08 -9.73
C LEU A 223 5.27 -9.83 -10.16
N SER A 224 4.42 -9.97 -11.17
CA SER A 224 3.61 -8.87 -11.69
C SER A 224 2.14 -9.25 -11.75
N THR A 225 1.26 -8.32 -11.35
CA THR A 225 -0.20 -8.50 -11.53
C THR A 225 -0.63 -8.46 -12.98
N ALA A 226 0.24 -8.03 -13.91
CA ALA A 226 0.03 -8.18 -15.35
C ALA A 226 -0.10 -9.65 -15.78
N ASP A 227 0.49 -10.58 -15.03
CA ASP A 227 0.43 -12.01 -15.29
C ASP A 227 -0.69 -12.73 -14.52
N GLY A 228 -1.34 -12.04 -13.59
CA GLY A 228 -2.44 -12.56 -12.79
C GLY A 228 -2.41 -12.08 -11.34
N THR A 229 -3.31 -12.60 -10.53
CA THR A 229 -3.33 -12.29 -9.10
C THR A 229 -2.10 -12.87 -8.40
N ILE A 230 -1.36 -12.03 -7.69
CA ILE A 230 -0.29 -12.50 -6.81
C ILE A 230 -0.95 -12.99 -5.52
N TYR A 231 -0.77 -14.27 -5.23
CA TYR A 231 -1.19 -14.88 -3.98
C TYR A 231 0.04 -15.36 -3.21
N HIS A 232 0.22 -14.84 -2.00
CA HIS A 232 1.31 -15.19 -1.13
C HIS A 232 0.74 -15.72 0.20
N PRO A 233 0.82 -17.03 0.48
CA PRO A 233 0.36 -17.58 1.76
C PRO A 233 1.36 -17.26 2.87
N PHE A 234 0.86 -16.90 4.05
CA PHE A 234 1.69 -16.92 5.24
C PHE A 234 1.97 -18.38 5.61
N THR A 235 3.21 -18.78 5.54
CA THR A 235 3.63 -20.12 5.97
C THR A 235 3.86 -20.11 7.48
N GLN A 236 3.16 -20.98 8.22
CA GLN A 236 3.58 -21.26 9.59
C GLN A 236 5.01 -21.82 9.57
N LYS A 237 5.89 -21.29 10.43
CA LYS A 237 7.12 -22.01 10.75
C LYS A 237 6.72 -23.29 11.45
N ASP A 238 7.11 -24.43 10.89
CA ASP A 238 7.12 -25.72 11.58
C ASP A 238 7.99 -25.66 12.82
#